data_12206f2aea6ba7b2ff313dc8b49139ba
#
_entry.id   12206f2aea6ba7b2ff313dc8b49139ba
#
_cell.length_a   1.000
_cell.length_b   1.000
_cell.length_c   1.000
_cell.angle_alpha   90.00
_cell.angle_beta   90.00
_cell.angle_gamma   90.00
#
_symmetry.space_group_name_H-M   'P 1'
#
loop_
_entity.id
_entity.type
_entity.pdbx_description
1 polymer ?
#
loop_
_entity_poly.entity_id
_entity_poly.type
_entity_poly.pdbx_seq_one_letter_code
_entity_poly.pdbx_strand_id
1 'polypeptide(L)'
;MYKINYHMHTTFSPDAENTPEEMVLASADAKIDEICFTDHFECNGNSSIPEGFTPWPEFQLDKYYAAISSLKDSPICVKVGIELGQVTQNKPLAEKVLASYPWDFVLGSLHNLSNQYDFYYIGLQGVDMRPLMRDYFEQLYELAVYNRFSVLSHLYYPVKYIYRQGRAFDLH
;
A
#
# COMPACT_ATOMS: atom_id res chain seq x y z
N MET A 1 17.42 17.98 -12.20
CA MET A 1 16.44 16.89 -12.50
C MET A 1 15.39 16.93 -11.43
N TYR A 2 14.11 17.01 -11.75
CA TYR A 2 13.00 17.01 -10.80
C TYR A 2 12.85 15.61 -10.19
N LYS A 3 12.87 15.52 -8.86
CA LYS A 3 12.83 14.25 -8.12
C LYS A 3 11.50 14.13 -7.41
N ILE A 4 10.85 12.99 -7.57
CA ILE A 4 9.57 12.69 -6.93
C ILE A 4 9.63 11.37 -6.15
N ASN A 5 8.79 11.24 -5.10
CA ASN A 5 8.50 9.98 -4.44
C ASN A 5 7.00 9.91 -4.12
N TYR A 6 6.31 8.94 -4.71
CA TYR A 6 4.86 8.79 -4.63
C TYR A 6 4.41 7.47 -3.98
N HIS A 7 5.34 6.81 -3.27
CA HIS A 7 5.01 5.66 -2.43
C HIS A 7 5.70 5.83 -1.08
N MET A 8 5.02 6.52 -0.16
CA MET A 8 5.54 6.87 1.14
C MET A 8 4.47 6.67 2.21
N HIS A 9 4.88 6.06 3.32
CA HIS A 9 4.03 5.82 4.49
C HIS A 9 4.49 6.66 5.67
N THR A 10 3.57 6.96 6.56
CA THR A 10 3.78 7.74 7.78
C THR A 10 3.22 6.99 8.98
N THR A 11 3.20 7.62 10.16
CA THR A 11 2.56 7.08 11.36
C THR A 11 1.06 6.80 11.22
N PHE A 12 0.45 7.12 10.08
CA PHE A 12 -0.90 6.66 9.76
C PHE A 12 -0.94 5.20 9.27
N SER A 13 0.21 4.66 8.84
CA SER A 13 0.38 3.26 8.45
C SER A 13 1.10 2.49 9.55
N PRO A 14 0.75 1.22 9.79
CA PRO A 14 1.35 0.42 10.87
C PRO A 14 2.81 -0.01 10.61
N ASP A 15 3.29 0.15 9.39
CA ASP A 15 4.64 -0.21 8.93
C ASP A 15 5.60 0.99 8.86
N ALA A 16 5.17 2.17 9.33
CA ALA A 16 5.99 3.38 9.37
C ALA A 16 6.02 4.03 10.77
N GLU A 17 7.14 4.68 11.10
CA GLU A 17 7.41 5.26 12.43
C GLU A 17 7.50 6.79 12.40
N ASN A 18 7.69 7.39 11.22
CA ASN A 18 7.88 8.83 11.10
C ASN A 18 6.56 9.56 10.81
N THR A 19 6.43 10.74 11.41
CA THR A 19 5.29 11.63 11.13
C THR A 19 5.35 12.21 9.71
N PRO A 20 4.23 12.69 9.17
CA PRO A 20 4.24 13.39 7.88
C PRO A 20 5.22 14.57 7.85
N GLU A 21 5.31 15.35 8.92
CA GLU A 21 6.21 16.50 9.05
C GLU A 21 7.68 16.08 8.99
N GLU A 22 8.05 15.02 9.72
CA GLU A 22 9.42 14.47 9.70
C GLU A 22 9.79 13.98 8.29
N MET A 23 8.86 13.30 7.61
CA MET A 23 9.07 12.82 6.25
C MET A 23 9.22 13.96 5.24
N VAL A 24 8.50 15.07 5.41
CA VAL A 24 8.68 16.29 4.59
C VAL A 24 10.09 16.86 4.77
N LEU A 25 10.54 17.02 6.02
CA LEU A 25 11.86 17.57 6.32
C LEU A 25 12.97 16.67 5.77
N ALA A 26 12.88 15.37 5.99
CA ALA A 26 13.84 14.41 5.46
C ALA A 26 13.87 14.40 3.92
N SER A 27 12.73 14.56 3.28
CA SER A 27 12.62 14.64 1.82
C SER A 27 13.26 15.93 1.28
N ALA A 28 13.04 17.06 1.96
CA ALA A 28 13.67 18.33 1.62
C ALA A 28 15.21 18.26 1.74
N ASP A 29 15.72 17.67 2.82
CA ASP A 29 17.15 17.44 3.04
C ASP A 29 17.76 16.51 1.97
N ALA A 30 17.01 15.50 1.52
CA ALA A 30 17.38 14.61 0.43
C ALA A 30 17.27 15.26 -0.97
N LYS A 31 16.82 16.53 -1.03
CA LYS A 31 16.60 17.29 -2.28
C LYS A 31 15.61 16.57 -3.21
N ILE A 32 14.52 16.08 -2.64
CA ILE A 32 13.34 15.64 -3.36
C ILE A 32 12.44 16.86 -3.54
N ASP A 33 11.94 17.08 -4.74
CA ASP A 33 11.18 18.27 -5.10
C ASP A 33 9.69 18.11 -4.77
N GLU A 34 9.17 16.87 -4.86
CA GLU A 34 7.76 16.58 -4.65
C GLU A 34 7.57 15.19 -4.06
N ILE A 35 6.66 15.08 -3.09
CA ILE A 35 6.27 13.80 -2.47
C ILE A 35 4.76 13.64 -2.48
N CYS A 36 4.31 12.39 -2.48
CA CYS A 36 2.92 12.04 -2.23
C CYS A 36 2.87 11.02 -1.09
N PHE A 37 2.16 11.34 -0.02
CA PHE A 37 1.88 10.35 1.01
C PHE A 37 0.80 9.40 0.52
N THR A 38 1.05 8.11 0.68
CA THR A 38 0.18 7.02 0.21
C THR A 38 0.08 5.95 1.30
N ASP A 39 -0.38 6.36 2.47
CA ASP A 39 -0.57 5.46 3.60
C ASP A 39 -1.58 4.36 3.29
N HIS A 40 -1.44 3.20 3.94
CA HIS A 40 -2.26 2.01 3.72
C HIS A 40 -3.73 2.21 4.09
N PHE A 41 -4.60 1.90 3.15
CA PHE A 41 -6.01 1.64 3.41
C PHE A 41 -6.39 0.27 2.86
N GLU A 42 -6.56 -0.72 3.74
CA GLU A 42 -6.89 -2.09 3.33
C GLU A 42 -8.41 -2.29 3.27
N CYS A 43 -8.94 -2.54 2.07
CA CYS A 43 -10.38 -2.71 1.85
C CYS A 43 -10.96 -3.97 2.52
N ASN A 44 -10.13 -4.94 2.90
CA ASN A 44 -10.51 -6.12 3.67
C ASN A 44 -10.29 -5.95 5.18
N GLY A 45 -9.84 -4.77 5.64
CA GLY A 45 -9.55 -4.49 7.05
C GLY A 45 -8.50 -5.44 7.61
N ASN A 46 -8.73 -5.93 8.83
CA ASN A 46 -7.82 -6.83 9.53
C ASN A 46 -7.98 -8.32 9.18
N SER A 47 -8.78 -8.68 8.18
CA SER A 47 -9.02 -10.08 7.81
C SER A 47 -7.76 -10.82 7.31
N SER A 48 -6.75 -10.05 6.87
CA SER A 48 -5.46 -10.58 6.42
C SER A 48 -4.42 -10.76 7.54
N ILE A 49 -4.77 -10.42 8.80
CA ILE A 49 -3.89 -10.54 9.97
C ILE A 49 -4.26 -11.82 10.74
N PRO A 50 -3.30 -12.73 11.01
CA PRO A 50 -3.59 -13.95 11.76
C PRO A 50 -3.98 -13.67 13.21
N GLU A 51 -4.75 -14.59 13.79
CA GLU A 51 -5.03 -14.58 15.22
C GLU A 51 -3.72 -14.62 16.04
N GLY A 52 -3.65 -13.81 17.10
CA GLY A 52 -2.46 -13.65 17.96
C GLY A 52 -1.50 -12.55 17.51
N PHE A 53 -1.69 -11.95 16.35
CA PHE A 53 -0.98 -10.74 15.96
C PHE A 53 -1.79 -9.50 16.34
N THR A 54 -1.10 -8.38 16.54
CA THR A 54 -1.75 -7.10 16.83
C THR A 54 -2.50 -6.62 15.59
N PRO A 55 -3.83 -6.42 15.67
CA PRO A 55 -4.59 -5.83 14.56
C PRO A 55 -4.07 -4.43 14.22
N TRP A 56 -4.14 -4.08 12.96
CA TRP A 56 -3.87 -2.71 12.56
C TRP A 56 -4.93 -1.77 13.13
N PRO A 57 -4.55 -0.59 13.61
CA PRO A 57 -5.50 0.41 14.04
C PRO A 57 -6.42 0.78 12.88
N GLU A 58 -7.68 1.12 13.19
CA GLU A 58 -8.60 1.60 12.18
C GLU A 58 -8.04 2.86 11.52
N PHE A 59 -7.94 2.84 10.19
CA PHE A 59 -7.45 3.98 9.42
C PHE A 59 -8.44 5.15 9.48
N GLN A 60 -8.02 6.24 10.11
CA GLN A 60 -8.86 7.42 10.31
C GLN A 60 -8.77 8.36 9.09
N LEU A 61 -9.51 8.04 8.05
CA LEU A 61 -9.46 8.68 6.74
C LEU A 61 -9.53 10.21 6.80
N ASP A 62 -10.47 10.76 7.60
CA ASP A 62 -10.68 12.20 7.72
C ASP A 62 -9.48 12.88 8.38
N LYS A 63 -8.91 12.26 9.42
CA LYS A 63 -7.71 12.79 10.10
C LYS A 63 -6.49 12.73 9.20
N TYR A 64 -6.32 11.63 8.48
CA TYR A 64 -5.24 11.48 7.51
C TYR A 64 -5.30 12.58 6.45
N TYR A 65 -6.45 12.69 5.76
CA TYR A 65 -6.61 13.70 4.71
C TYR A 65 -6.37 15.12 5.23
N ALA A 66 -6.91 15.47 6.40
CA ALA A 66 -6.71 16.77 7.01
C ALA A 66 -5.23 17.03 7.38
N ALA A 67 -4.55 16.04 7.96
CA ALA A 67 -3.15 16.16 8.35
C ALA A 67 -2.26 16.41 7.12
N ILE A 68 -2.37 15.58 6.07
CA ILE A 68 -1.54 15.76 4.88
C ILE A 68 -1.88 17.05 4.13
N SER A 69 -3.17 17.40 4.02
CA SER A 69 -3.62 18.64 3.37
C SER A 69 -3.13 19.89 4.09
N SER A 70 -2.82 19.83 5.39
CA SER A 70 -2.26 20.97 6.14
C SER A 70 -0.81 21.26 5.78
N LEU A 71 -0.10 20.33 5.11
CA LEU A 71 1.32 20.46 4.74
C LEU A 71 1.55 21.18 3.40
N LYS A 72 0.53 21.81 2.81
CA LYS A 72 0.60 22.50 1.52
C LYS A 72 1.64 23.64 1.46
N ASP A 73 1.97 24.25 2.61
CA ASP A 73 2.94 25.34 2.73
C ASP A 73 4.35 24.84 3.14
N SER A 74 4.61 23.55 2.92
CA SER A 74 5.91 22.91 3.19
C SER A 74 7.02 23.36 2.23
N PRO A 75 8.32 23.16 2.59
CA PRO A 75 9.44 23.56 1.74
C PRO A 75 9.52 22.80 0.40
N ILE A 76 8.80 21.71 0.25
CA ILE A 76 8.67 20.91 -0.97
C ILE A 76 7.18 20.72 -1.33
N CYS A 77 6.90 20.34 -2.57
CA CYS A 77 5.53 20.05 -2.97
C CYS A 77 5.03 18.76 -2.29
N VAL A 78 3.92 18.87 -1.54
CA VAL A 78 3.28 17.72 -0.86
C VAL A 78 1.93 17.43 -1.49
N LYS A 79 1.74 16.17 -1.86
CA LYS A 79 0.51 15.63 -2.45
C LYS A 79 -0.18 14.70 -1.48
N VAL A 80 -1.52 14.63 -1.58
CA VAL A 80 -2.36 13.73 -0.78
C VAL A 80 -2.77 12.53 -1.64
N GLY A 81 -2.23 11.38 -1.33
CA GLY A 81 -2.58 10.13 -1.98
C GLY A 81 -3.06 9.08 -0.97
N ILE A 82 -3.22 7.87 -1.46
CA ILE A 82 -3.57 6.71 -0.65
C ILE A 82 -3.06 5.43 -1.32
N GLU A 83 -2.56 4.48 -0.55
CA GLU A 83 -2.37 3.11 -1.02
C GLU A 83 -3.61 2.28 -0.72
N LEU A 84 -4.39 2.02 -1.76
CA LEU A 84 -5.65 1.31 -1.66
C LEU A 84 -5.40 -0.19 -1.88
N GLY A 85 -5.30 -0.92 -0.76
CA GLY A 85 -5.07 -2.36 -0.76
C GLY A 85 -6.37 -3.15 -0.88
N GLN A 86 -6.29 -4.35 -1.47
CA GLN A 86 -7.32 -5.37 -1.49
C GLN A 86 -8.66 -4.93 -2.11
N VAL A 87 -8.61 -4.03 -3.08
CA VAL A 87 -9.78 -3.42 -3.73
C VAL A 87 -10.78 -4.46 -4.24
N THR A 88 -10.30 -5.52 -4.88
CA THR A 88 -11.14 -6.55 -5.47
C THR A 88 -11.92 -7.36 -4.44
N GLN A 89 -11.45 -7.36 -3.19
CA GLN A 89 -12.10 -8.05 -2.07
C GLN A 89 -13.26 -7.24 -1.45
N ASN A 90 -13.29 -5.91 -1.65
CA ASN A 90 -14.38 -5.04 -1.19
C ASN A 90 -14.53 -3.79 -2.06
N LYS A 91 -14.95 -3.98 -3.30
CA LYS A 91 -15.13 -2.89 -4.28
C LYS A 91 -16.06 -1.76 -3.78
N PRO A 92 -17.19 -2.05 -3.09
CA PRO A 92 -18.05 -0.97 -2.57
C PRO A 92 -17.33 -0.03 -1.59
N LEU A 93 -16.46 -0.58 -0.71
CA LEU A 93 -15.67 0.23 0.21
C LEU A 93 -14.60 1.02 -0.53
N ALA A 94 -13.91 0.40 -1.49
CA ALA A 94 -12.93 1.08 -2.33
C ALA A 94 -13.54 2.28 -3.06
N GLU A 95 -14.70 2.13 -3.70
CA GLU A 95 -15.41 3.22 -4.37
C GLU A 95 -15.81 4.34 -3.40
N LYS A 96 -16.24 3.99 -2.19
CA LYS A 96 -16.55 4.98 -1.14
C LYS A 96 -15.31 5.78 -0.77
N VAL A 97 -14.16 5.15 -0.57
CA VAL A 97 -12.90 5.81 -0.24
C VAL A 97 -12.45 6.71 -1.38
N LEU A 98 -12.48 6.21 -2.62
CA LEU A 98 -12.12 6.99 -3.79
C LEU A 98 -13.00 8.24 -3.98
N ALA A 99 -14.28 8.17 -3.61
CA ALA A 99 -15.21 9.29 -3.71
C ALA A 99 -15.14 10.25 -2.51
N SER A 100 -14.47 9.89 -1.41
CA SER A 100 -14.47 10.68 -0.17
C SER A 100 -13.70 11.99 -0.29
N TYR A 101 -12.60 11.98 -1.08
CA TYR A 101 -11.70 13.13 -1.23
C TYR A 101 -11.15 13.24 -2.65
N PRO A 102 -10.73 14.46 -3.06
CA PRO A 102 -10.02 14.65 -4.33
C PRO A 102 -8.54 14.21 -4.17
N TRP A 103 -8.31 12.91 -4.20
CA TRP A 103 -6.97 12.34 -4.13
C TRP A 103 -6.08 12.82 -5.28
N ASP A 104 -4.87 13.30 -4.97
CA ASP A 104 -3.88 13.63 -6.00
C ASP A 104 -3.34 12.36 -6.68
N PHE A 105 -3.23 11.26 -5.91
CA PHE A 105 -2.66 10.01 -6.38
C PHE A 105 -3.19 8.79 -5.62
N VAL A 106 -3.44 7.71 -6.33
CA VAL A 106 -3.92 6.46 -5.75
C VAL A 106 -3.05 5.31 -6.23
N LEU A 107 -2.47 4.57 -5.30
CA LEU A 107 -1.85 3.28 -5.57
C LEU A 107 -2.91 2.18 -5.44
N GLY A 108 -2.96 1.26 -6.41
CA GLY A 108 -3.74 0.03 -6.30
C GLY A 108 -2.82 -1.12 -5.93
N SER A 109 -3.06 -1.81 -4.80
CA SER A 109 -2.15 -2.79 -4.24
C SER A 109 -2.83 -4.11 -3.93
N LEU A 110 -2.05 -5.20 -4.02
CA LEU A 110 -2.47 -6.55 -3.64
C LEU A 110 -1.44 -7.13 -2.65
N HIS A 111 -1.80 -7.18 -1.35
CA HIS A 111 -0.92 -7.63 -0.26
C HIS A 111 -1.20 -9.06 0.18
N ASN A 112 -2.41 -9.58 -0.06
CA ASN A 112 -2.81 -10.95 0.22
C ASN A 112 -3.78 -11.48 -0.82
N LEU A 113 -3.83 -12.78 -0.98
CA LEU A 113 -4.88 -13.46 -1.74
C LEU A 113 -6.20 -13.46 -0.98
N SER A 114 -7.32 -13.55 -1.70
CA SER A 114 -8.65 -13.62 -1.10
C SER A 114 -8.74 -14.76 -0.08
N ASN A 115 -9.27 -14.45 1.10
CA ASN A 115 -9.38 -15.39 2.23
C ASN A 115 -8.05 -15.94 2.76
N GLN A 116 -6.94 -15.23 2.52
CA GLN A 116 -5.63 -15.60 3.05
C GLN A 116 -5.03 -14.43 3.85
N TYR A 117 -4.04 -14.74 4.67
CA TYR A 117 -3.27 -13.72 5.38
C TYR A 117 -2.34 -12.98 4.43
N ASP A 118 -1.90 -11.79 4.84
CA ASP A 118 -0.86 -11.05 4.13
C ASP A 118 0.41 -11.91 4.02
N PHE A 119 1.08 -11.79 2.88
CA PHE A 119 2.33 -12.52 2.60
C PHE A 119 3.42 -12.28 3.65
N TYR A 120 3.33 -11.17 4.38
CA TYR A 120 4.20 -10.90 5.53
C TYR A 120 4.07 -11.97 6.63
N TYR A 121 2.86 -12.48 6.86
CA TYR A 121 2.57 -13.45 7.93
C TYR A 121 2.63 -14.91 7.48
N ILE A 122 2.67 -15.17 6.17
CA ILE A 122 2.60 -16.55 5.65
C ILE A 122 3.98 -17.22 5.70
N GLY A 123 4.05 -18.41 6.34
CA GLY A 123 5.18 -19.31 6.22
C GLY A 123 5.17 -20.00 4.85
N LEU A 124 6.20 -19.76 4.04
CA LEU A 124 6.28 -20.28 2.67
C LEU A 124 7.10 -21.57 2.54
N GLN A 125 7.62 -22.12 3.65
CA GLN A 125 8.37 -23.39 3.63
C GLN A 125 7.46 -24.55 3.18
N GLY A 126 7.91 -25.33 2.20
CA GLY A 126 7.15 -26.44 1.64
C GLY A 126 5.97 -26.07 0.73
N VAL A 127 5.67 -24.78 0.57
CA VAL A 127 4.61 -24.32 -0.33
C VAL A 127 5.05 -24.44 -1.79
N ASP A 128 4.18 -24.98 -2.65
CA ASP A 128 4.41 -24.90 -4.11
C ASP A 128 4.17 -23.46 -4.58
N MET A 129 5.22 -22.85 -5.12
CA MET A 129 5.17 -21.45 -5.56
C MET A 129 4.39 -21.25 -6.86
N ARG A 130 4.29 -22.26 -7.72
CA ARG A 130 3.65 -22.10 -9.02
C ARG A 130 2.15 -21.82 -8.93
N PRO A 131 1.33 -22.63 -8.23
CA PRO A 131 -0.08 -22.29 -8.03
C PRO A 131 -0.24 -20.98 -7.24
N LEU A 132 0.54 -20.76 -6.18
CA LEU A 132 0.48 -19.53 -5.39
C LEU A 132 0.68 -18.28 -6.24
N MET A 133 1.72 -18.26 -7.06
CA MET A 133 2.02 -17.10 -7.91
C MET A 133 1.04 -16.95 -9.06
N ARG A 134 0.51 -18.06 -9.60
CA ARG A 134 -0.57 -17.99 -10.59
C ARG A 134 -1.80 -17.31 -10.00
N ASP A 135 -2.25 -17.75 -8.83
CA ASP A 135 -3.42 -17.19 -8.16
C ASP A 135 -3.19 -15.71 -7.81
N TYR A 136 -1.94 -15.36 -7.44
CA TYR A 136 -1.55 -13.96 -7.21
C TYR A 136 -1.68 -13.12 -8.49
N PHE A 137 -1.14 -13.58 -9.61
CA PHE A 137 -1.21 -12.83 -10.87
C PHE A 137 -2.63 -12.78 -11.44
N GLU A 138 -3.47 -13.79 -11.22
CA GLU A 138 -4.88 -13.76 -11.59
C GLU A 138 -5.62 -12.65 -10.83
N GLN A 139 -5.45 -12.56 -9.49
CA GLN A 139 -6.06 -11.50 -8.69
C GLN A 139 -5.44 -10.11 -8.98
N LEU A 140 -4.14 -10.05 -9.27
CA LEU A 140 -3.49 -8.82 -9.71
C LEU A 140 -4.05 -8.34 -11.06
N TYR A 141 -4.34 -9.26 -11.97
CA TYR A 141 -5.02 -8.95 -13.22
C TYR A 141 -6.43 -8.41 -13.00
N GLU A 142 -7.20 -9.01 -12.08
CA GLU A 142 -8.52 -8.48 -11.69
C GLU A 142 -8.42 -7.04 -11.16
N LEU A 143 -7.41 -6.76 -10.34
CA LEU A 143 -7.12 -5.42 -9.85
C LEU A 143 -6.77 -4.47 -11.02
N ALA A 144 -5.94 -4.91 -11.96
CA ALA A 144 -5.60 -4.12 -13.14
C ALA A 144 -6.83 -3.82 -14.02
N VAL A 145 -7.75 -4.76 -14.16
CA VAL A 145 -9.03 -4.56 -14.89
C VAL A 145 -9.95 -3.57 -14.16
N TYR A 146 -9.95 -3.58 -12.83
CA TYR A 146 -10.69 -2.59 -12.04
C TYR A 146 -10.26 -1.16 -12.36
N ASN A 147 -8.97 -0.90 -12.49
CA ASN A 147 -8.36 0.31 -13.08
C ASN A 147 -8.91 1.65 -12.52
N ARG A 148 -9.17 1.75 -11.21
CA ARG A 148 -9.63 2.99 -10.53
C ARG A 148 -8.54 3.55 -9.62
N PHE A 149 -7.29 3.54 -10.09
CA PHE A 149 -6.09 4.02 -9.41
C PHE A 149 -5.13 4.66 -10.40
N SER A 150 -4.15 5.42 -9.91
CA SER A 150 -3.13 6.08 -10.74
C SER A 150 -2.05 5.12 -11.21
N VAL A 151 -1.62 4.21 -10.32
CA VAL A 151 -0.56 3.22 -10.58
C VAL A 151 -0.89 1.92 -9.87
N LEU A 152 -0.68 0.79 -10.56
CA LEU A 152 -0.65 -0.54 -9.95
C LEU A 152 0.73 -0.73 -9.30
N SER A 153 0.76 -0.86 -7.97
CA SER A 153 2.00 -0.92 -7.19
C SER A 153 2.64 -2.31 -7.24
N HIS A 154 3.91 -2.38 -6.83
CA HIS A 154 4.73 -3.59 -6.56
C HIS A 154 4.19 -4.93 -7.09
N LEU A 155 4.22 -5.12 -8.41
CA LEU A 155 3.68 -6.30 -9.12
C LEU A 155 4.20 -7.66 -8.61
N TYR A 156 5.32 -7.67 -7.90
CA TYR A 156 5.99 -8.85 -7.37
C TYR A 156 5.99 -8.90 -5.84
N TYR A 157 4.98 -8.37 -5.19
CA TYR A 157 4.91 -8.30 -3.73
C TYR A 157 5.23 -9.61 -3.00
N PRO A 158 4.69 -10.79 -3.39
CA PRO A 158 5.02 -12.05 -2.73
C PRO A 158 6.49 -12.45 -2.86
N VAL A 159 7.15 -12.08 -3.96
CA VAL A 159 8.53 -12.48 -4.25
C VAL A 159 9.50 -11.93 -3.21
N LYS A 160 9.26 -10.73 -2.67
CA LYS A 160 9.99 -10.17 -1.54
C LYS A 160 10.02 -11.11 -0.34
N TYR A 161 8.89 -11.73 -0.01
CA TYR A 161 8.77 -12.65 1.14
C TYR A 161 9.30 -14.04 0.84
N ILE A 162 9.20 -14.51 -0.41
CA ILE A 162 9.82 -15.74 -0.88
C ILE A 162 11.34 -15.66 -0.65
N TYR A 163 11.98 -14.59 -1.10
CA TYR A 163 13.43 -14.38 -0.92
C TYR A 163 13.82 -14.16 0.55
N ARG A 164 13.04 -13.42 1.33
CA ARG A 164 13.29 -13.23 2.77
C ARG A 164 13.30 -14.54 3.56
N GLN A 165 12.56 -15.55 3.10
CA GLN A 165 12.51 -16.87 3.70
C GLN A 165 13.56 -17.85 3.11
N GLY A 166 14.53 -17.34 2.36
CA GLY A 166 15.64 -18.11 1.79
C GLY A 166 15.23 -19.00 0.62
N ARG A 167 14.11 -18.72 -0.03
CA ARG A 167 13.63 -19.45 -1.21
C ARG A 167 13.88 -18.65 -2.47
N ALA A 168 14.05 -19.34 -3.59
CA ALA A 168 14.08 -18.75 -4.92
C ALA A 168 12.74 -19.04 -5.63
N PHE A 169 12.34 -18.12 -6.49
CA PHE A 169 11.20 -18.30 -7.39
C PHE A 169 11.67 -18.03 -8.82
N ASP A 170 11.47 -19.02 -9.68
CA ASP A 170 11.76 -18.94 -11.09
C ASP A 170 10.44 -18.86 -11.86
N LEU A 171 10.34 -17.88 -12.77
CA LEU A 171 9.20 -17.65 -13.65
C LEU A 171 9.18 -18.58 -14.87
N HIS A 172 10.24 -19.39 -15.08
CA HIS A 172 10.38 -20.31 -16.24
C HIS A 172 9.81 -21.68 -15.99
#